data_290b758d893fef7250574386cb9fb01c
#
_entry.id   290b758d893fef7250574386cb9fb01c
#
_cell.length_a   1.000
_cell.length_b   1.000
_cell.length_c   1.000
_cell.angle_alpha   90.00
_cell.angle_beta   90.00
_cell.angle_gamma   90.00
#
_symmetry.space_group_name_H-M   'P 1'
#
loop_
_entity.id
_entity.type
_entity.pdbx_description
1 polymer ?
#
loop_
_entity_poly.entity_id
_entity_poly.type
_entity_poly.pdbx_seq_one_letter_code
_entity_poly.pdbx_strand_id
1 'polypeptide(L)'
;AVVEHLLPHKPDLVAVDTDGRNAVLLATMAEDVSPLLIKRLLELGIAADGSDPAGRRAVDYAAEAGRWAIVALLDPSYPLPAAVSDGLAERGETASASGLLPDRPPLTLLREALGFGNTDGMAALARLCQPEELGGLLLDPELALEPRAVDWLLAHGADPYVRDACADTPMFALLSRGIDAVPALQVMLQHGLSPAGRGGLARFLAACAQHDQAARGLEQLALELLERGADPFAASPAGDPPLSLAVRLGWLRLQQALLTTGVDREARDSHGMTALHLATALARESALKLLVQHGASPEARAADGQTPLGVALSIGRRDLADWLDWRVWPLPRRTLREGDLPAAAMAGDVDAVRRLNDLGFAVDAVDAQGCTALLRAAGGGHLAVVDLLLARGADPQHAAASGATPLSAAVSMRQVEIVSALLDAGAQLEHRLPGGVTVLMLASALGLPDIVARLLTAGADVHAGDAQQLAPLHCAALYGFSARDRSRLLALLDTLLLAGAEPDQAAAGAVTPLLLLMGARAEPGTACDEQVVMAAVERLLDEDVSLDVRDPRGFGPLHLAALHGLPLLVQRLLRAGADPEARDGLNRSPREIAVMRGFIDVAAEFEPRVPGVSSMARFLRDNG
;
A
#
# COMPACT_ATOMS: atom_id res chain seq x y z
N ALA A 1 48.83 -39.73 -57.68
CA ALA A 1 50.17 -40.34 -57.83
C ALA A 1 50.22 -41.68 -57.09
N VAL A 2 49.96 -41.78 -55.78
CA VAL A 2 50.09 -43.02 -55.00
C VAL A 2 49.09 -44.09 -55.48
N VAL A 3 47.83 -43.74 -55.73
CA VAL A 3 46.81 -44.64 -56.23
C VAL A 3 47.19 -45.22 -57.59
N GLU A 4 47.69 -44.40 -58.54
CA GLU A 4 48.14 -44.82 -59.86
C GLU A 4 49.36 -45.75 -59.77
N HIS A 5 50.20 -45.61 -58.74
CA HIS A 5 51.37 -46.45 -58.54
C HIS A 5 51.00 -47.84 -57.98
N LEU A 6 49.88 -47.93 -57.23
CA LEU A 6 49.40 -49.16 -56.65
C LEU A 6 48.55 -50.04 -57.62
N LEU A 7 47.89 -49.43 -58.63
CA LEU A 7 47.02 -50.12 -59.59
C LEU A 7 47.67 -51.29 -60.35
N PRO A 8 48.96 -51.23 -60.80
CA PRO A 8 49.62 -52.34 -61.45
C PRO A 8 49.77 -53.59 -60.58
N HIS A 9 49.73 -53.39 -59.25
CA HIS A 9 49.87 -54.48 -58.26
C HIS A 9 48.54 -55.15 -57.93
N LYS A 10 47.46 -54.84 -58.65
CA LYS A 10 46.07 -55.35 -58.48
C LYS A 10 45.61 -55.35 -57.04
N PRO A 11 45.54 -54.17 -56.40
CA PRO A 11 45.07 -54.11 -55.01
C PRO A 11 43.60 -54.53 -54.96
N ASP A 12 43.18 -55.07 -53.79
CA ASP A 12 41.77 -55.39 -53.54
C ASP A 12 41.00 -54.10 -53.32
N LEU A 13 40.20 -53.71 -54.30
CA LEU A 13 39.40 -52.47 -54.32
C LEU A 13 38.18 -52.53 -53.39
N VAL A 14 37.80 -53.74 -52.88
CA VAL A 14 36.70 -53.94 -51.96
C VAL A 14 37.18 -54.10 -50.53
N ALA A 15 38.49 -54.06 -50.32
CA ALA A 15 39.08 -54.19 -48.97
C ALA A 15 38.59 -53.07 -48.05
N VAL A 16 38.32 -53.47 -46.81
CA VAL A 16 37.93 -52.57 -45.71
C VAL A 16 38.94 -52.72 -44.58
N ASP A 17 39.13 -51.69 -43.79
CA ASP A 17 40.00 -51.74 -42.62
C ASP A 17 39.35 -52.53 -41.45
N THR A 18 40.00 -52.59 -40.31
CA THR A 18 39.51 -53.29 -39.08
C THR A 18 38.19 -52.74 -38.55
N ASP A 19 37.83 -51.54 -38.95
CA ASP A 19 36.58 -50.84 -38.56
C ASP A 19 35.53 -50.87 -39.68
N GLY A 20 35.74 -51.65 -40.74
CA GLY A 20 34.82 -51.82 -41.84
C GLY A 20 34.81 -50.64 -42.84
N ARG A 21 35.75 -49.69 -42.75
CA ARG A 21 35.81 -48.52 -43.58
C ARG A 21 36.53 -48.81 -44.88
N ASN A 22 35.95 -48.39 -46.02
CA ASN A 22 36.56 -48.54 -47.35
C ASN A 22 37.50 -47.39 -47.69
N ALA A 23 38.21 -47.47 -48.81
CA ALA A 23 39.17 -46.46 -49.19
C ALA A 23 38.52 -45.06 -49.48
N VAL A 24 37.27 -44.99 -49.92
CA VAL A 24 36.55 -43.72 -50.16
C VAL A 24 36.24 -43.06 -48.81
N LEU A 25 35.75 -43.83 -47.84
CA LEU A 25 35.46 -43.34 -46.49
C LEU A 25 36.74 -42.85 -45.79
N LEU A 26 37.80 -43.64 -45.80
CA LEU A 26 39.09 -43.27 -45.22
C LEU A 26 39.71 -42.02 -45.86
N ALA A 27 39.62 -41.90 -47.20
CA ALA A 27 40.09 -40.72 -47.89
C ALA A 27 39.28 -39.48 -47.52
N THR A 28 37.96 -39.62 -47.30
CA THR A 28 37.10 -38.50 -46.94
C THR A 28 37.33 -38.02 -45.49
N MET A 29 37.81 -38.88 -44.61
CA MET A 29 38.15 -38.55 -43.23
C MET A 29 39.50 -37.81 -43.10
N ALA A 30 40.35 -37.78 -44.12
CA ALA A 30 41.65 -37.09 -44.09
C ALA A 30 41.48 -35.57 -44.14
N GLU A 31 42.33 -34.85 -43.40
CA GLU A 31 42.26 -33.39 -43.34
C GLU A 31 42.46 -32.70 -44.71
N ASP A 32 43.39 -33.23 -45.53
CA ASP A 32 43.74 -32.66 -46.86
C ASP A 32 43.34 -33.59 -48.03
N VAL A 33 42.06 -33.87 -48.18
CA VAL A 33 41.60 -34.70 -49.28
C VAL A 33 41.29 -33.87 -50.52
N SER A 34 41.86 -34.26 -51.68
CA SER A 34 41.55 -33.66 -52.96
C SER A 34 40.29 -34.29 -53.57
N PRO A 35 39.33 -33.49 -54.09
CA PRO A 35 38.16 -33.99 -54.83
C PRO A 35 38.53 -34.89 -55.99
N LEU A 36 39.71 -34.64 -56.65
CA LEU A 36 40.23 -35.47 -57.72
C LEU A 36 40.60 -36.89 -57.23
N LEU A 37 41.04 -37.04 -55.99
CA LEU A 37 41.32 -38.35 -55.40
C LEU A 37 40.02 -39.14 -55.20
N ILE A 38 38.99 -38.52 -54.61
CA ILE A 38 37.66 -39.13 -54.41
C ILE A 38 37.07 -39.55 -55.76
N LYS A 39 37.07 -38.64 -56.76
CA LYS A 39 36.60 -38.93 -58.11
C LYS A 39 37.31 -40.14 -58.68
N ARG A 40 38.62 -40.25 -58.52
CA ARG A 40 39.43 -41.35 -59.04
C ARG A 40 39.12 -42.68 -58.34
N LEU A 41 38.87 -42.66 -57.01
CA LEU A 41 38.47 -43.85 -56.26
C LEU A 41 37.07 -44.35 -56.68
N LEU A 42 36.16 -43.46 -56.97
CA LEU A 42 34.82 -43.78 -57.49
C LEU A 42 34.89 -44.35 -58.93
N GLU A 43 35.73 -43.79 -59.82
CA GLU A 43 35.99 -44.34 -61.17
C GLU A 43 36.59 -45.72 -61.13
N LEU A 44 37.30 -46.09 -60.09
CA LEU A 44 37.85 -47.42 -59.89
C LEU A 44 36.81 -48.43 -59.32
N GLY A 45 35.56 -47.98 -59.09
CA GLY A 45 34.42 -48.81 -58.64
C GLY A 45 34.35 -49.03 -57.14
N ILE A 46 35.04 -48.25 -56.33
CA ILE A 46 34.91 -48.33 -54.89
C ILE A 46 33.59 -47.68 -54.48
N ALA A 47 32.78 -48.35 -53.68
CA ALA A 47 31.46 -47.92 -53.28
C ALA A 47 31.48 -46.62 -52.46
N ALA A 48 30.59 -45.68 -52.83
CA ALA A 48 30.43 -44.41 -52.11
C ALA A 48 29.61 -44.52 -50.82
N ASP A 49 28.83 -45.61 -50.69
CA ASP A 49 27.84 -45.84 -49.64
C ASP A 49 28.38 -46.62 -48.43
N GLY A 50 29.69 -46.91 -48.40
CA GLY A 50 30.34 -47.51 -47.24
C GLY A 50 30.17 -46.67 -45.99
N SER A 51 29.86 -47.34 -44.86
CA SER A 51 29.69 -46.69 -43.54
C SER A 51 30.68 -47.18 -42.52
N ASP A 52 30.97 -46.36 -41.54
CA ASP A 52 31.75 -46.74 -40.34
C ASP A 52 30.91 -47.56 -39.35
N PRO A 53 31.47 -48.08 -38.22
CA PRO A 53 30.75 -48.82 -37.20
C PRO A 53 29.64 -47.98 -36.51
N ALA A 54 29.66 -46.65 -36.59
CA ALA A 54 28.65 -45.74 -36.08
C ALA A 54 27.54 -45.45 -37.13
N GLY A 55 27.65 -46.06 -38.36
CA GLY A 55 26.68 -45.88 -39.44
C GLY A 55 26.88 -44.60 -40.27
N ARG A 56 27.93 -43.84 -40.09
CA ARG A 56 28.22 -42.60 -40.84
C ARG A 56 28.89 -42.94 -42.18
N ARG A 57 28.42 -42.33 -43.25
CA ARG A 57 28.89 -42.53 -44.60
C ARG A 57 29.97 -41.51 -44.99
N ALA A 58 30.69 -41.74 -46.08
CA ALA A 58 31.66 -40.77 -46.62
C ALA A 58 31.05 -39.39 -46.89
N VAL A 59 29.81 -39.33 -47.38
CA VAL A 59 29.09 -38.09 -47.60
C VAL A 59 28.83 -37.28 -46.33
N ASP A 60 28.58 -37.98 -45.22
CA ASP A 60 28.31 -37.33 -43.93
C ASP A 60 29.58 -36.63 -43.40
N TYR A 61 30.73 -37.30 -43.50
CA TYR A 61 32.05 -36.71 -43.17
C TYR A 61 32.42 -35.52 -44.07
N ALA A 62 32.12 -35.61 -45.38
CA ALA A 62 32.39 -34.52 -46.31
C ALA A 62 31.53 -33.30 -46.02
N ALA A 63 30.24 -33.51 -45.70
CA ALA A 63 29.28 -32.46 -45.38
C ALA A 63 29.63 -31.79 -44.02
N GLU A 64 29.99 -32.57 -43.01
CA GLU A 64 30.43 -32.06 -41.68
C GLU A 64 31.67 -31.16 -41.80
N ALA A 65 32.57 -31.50 -42.69
CA ALA A 65 33.76 -30.70 -43.00
C ALA A 65 33.53 -29.56 -44.00
N GLY A 66 32.29 -29.34 -44.50
CA GLY A 66 31.94 -28.32 -45.46
C GLY A 66 32.53 -28.53 -46.87
N ARG A 67 32.92 -29.76 -47.22
CA ARG A 67 33.58 -30.10 -48.51
C ARG A 67 32.57 -30.40 -49.59
N TRP A 68 31.80 -29.41 -49.98
CA TRP A 68 30.63 -29.54 -50.88
C TRP A 68 30.96 -30.08 -52.28
N ALA A 69 32.18 -29.85 -52.77
CA ALA A 69 32.68 -30.46 -54.01
C ALA A 69 32.75 -32.00 -53.88
N ILE A 70 33.16 -32.50 -52.74
CA ILE A 70 33.21 -33.93 -52.45
C ILE A 70 31.82 -34.51 -52.20
N VAL A 71 30.96 -33.77 -51.50
CA VAL A 71 29.55 -34.13 -51.27
C VAL A 71 28.84 -34.35 -52.62
N ALA A 72 29.00 -33.43 -53.56
CA ALA A 72 28.38 -33.53 -54.89
C ALA A 72 28.95 -34.73 -55.72
N LEU A 73 30.17 -35.17 -55.46
CA LEU A 73 30.74 -36.35 -56.12
C LEU A 73 30.26 -37.65 -55.48
N LEU A 74 30.05 -37.67 -54.15
CA LEU A 74 29.65 -38.88 -53.38
C LEU A 74 28.12 -39.13 -53.51
N ASP A 75 27.30 -38.09 -53.44
CA ASP A 75 25.86 -38.15 -53.56
C ASP A 75 25.36 -36.91 -54.31
N PRO A 76 25.12 -36.99 -55.63
CA PRO A 76 24.61 -35.91 -56.41
C PRO A 76 23.18 -35.46 -56.02
N SER A 77 22.46 -36.30 -55.26
CA SER A 77 21.09 -35.98 -54.77
C SER A 77 21.09 -35.40 -53.36
N TYR A 78 22.29 -35.24 -52.76
CA TYR A 78 22.39 -34.63 -51.42
C TYR A 78 21.87 -33.16 -51.48
N PRO A 79 20.91 -32.77 -50.62
CA PRO A 79 20.29 -31.45 -50.69
C PRO A 79 21.35 -30.39 -50.32
N LEU A 80 21.92 -29.76 -51.33
CA LEU A 80 22.79 -28.61 -51.14
C LEU A 80 21.95 -27.43 -50.66
N PRO A 81 22.42 -26.67 -49.66
CA PRO A 81 21.72 -25.45 -49.23
C PRO A 81 21.55 -24.48 -50.40
N ALA A 82 20.41 -23.80 -50.48
CA ALA A 82 20.13 -22.81 -51.53
C ALA A 82 21.20 -21.72 -51.62
N ALA A 83 21.76 -21.29 -50.48
CA ALA A 83 22.87 -20.32 -50.43
C ALA A 83 24.16 -20.83 -51.12
N VAL A 84 24.39 -22.12 -51.15
CA VAL A 84 25.51 -22.73 -51.87
C VAL A 84 25.21 -22.78 -53.37
N SER A 85 24.00 -23.14 -53.74
CA SER A 85 23.55 -23.18 -55.15
C SER A 85 23.46 -21.78 -55.77
N ASP A 86 22.94 -20.82 -55.02
CA ASP A 86 22.80 -19.43 -55.46
C ASP A 86 24.16 -18.72 -55.56
N GLY A 87 25.07 -18.91 -54.61
CA GLY A 87 26.44 -18.41 -54.66
C GLY A 87 27.29 -19.00 -55.79
N LEU A 88 26.94 -20.19 -56.28
CA LEU A 88 27.52 -20.78 -57.46
C LEU A 88 26.95 -20.14 -58.74
N ALA A 89 25.65 -19.88 -58.77
CA ALA A 89 24.97 -19.24 -59.92
C ALA A 89 25.43 -17.78 -60.13
N GLU A 90 25.62 -17.01 -59.07
CA GLU A 90 26.10 -15.62 -59.13
C GLU A 90 27.54 -15.51 -59.63
N ARG A 91 28.37 -16.53 -59.44
CA ARG A 91 29.77 -16.53 -59.92
C ARG A 91 29.95 -17.06 -61.35
N GLY A 92 28.85 -17.40 -62.03
CA GLY A 92 28.89 -17.93 -63.39
C GLY A 92 29.53 -19.32 -63.49
N GLU A 93 29.70 -19.99 -62.37
CA GLU A 93 30.25 -21.35 -62.30
C GLU A 93 29.09 -22.34 -62.50
N THR A 94 28.83 -22.73 -63.74
CA THR A 94 27.90 -23.83 -64.02
C THR A 94 28.40 -25.11 -63.37
N ALA A 95 27.48 -25.86 -62.74
CA ALA A 95 27.75 -27.13 -62.07
C ALA A 95 28.23 -28.24 -63.01
N SER A 96 28.79 -27.90 -64.15
CA SER A 96 29.35 -28.82 -65.12
C SER A 96 30.88 -28.73 -65.13
N ALA A 97 31.47 -29.75 -64.59
CA ALA A 97 32.74 -30.36 -64.94
C ALA A 97 34.05 -29.82 -64.37
N SER A 98 34.17 -28.69 -63.66
CA SER A 98 35.45 -28.32 -63.04
C SER A 98 35.36 -27.36 -61.83
N GLY A 99 34.20 -27.05 -61.33
CA GLY A 99 34.05 -26.14 -60.22
C GLY A 99 34.31 -26.83 -58.88
N LEU A 100 35.47 -26.60 -58.31
CA LEU A 100 35.74 -26.86 -56.90
C LEU A 100 34.88 -25.90 -56.08
N LEU A 101 33.82 -26.43 -55.44
CA LEU A 101 33.10 -25.70 -54.41
C LEU A 101 34.10 -25.37 -53.29
N PRO A 102 34.18 -24.10 -52.85
CA PRO A 102 35.07 -23.74 -51.75
C PRO A 102 34.68 -24.52 -50.53
N ASP A 103 35.65 -25.17 -49.88
CA ASP A 103 35.47 -25.84 -48.60
C ASP A 103 35.15 -24.79 -47.55
N ARG A 104 33.89 -24.75 -47.12
CA ARG A 104 33.41 -23.85 -46.06
C ARG A 104 32.72 -24.68 -44.97
N PRO A 105 32.95 -24.36 -43.70
CA PRO A 105 32.26 -25.03 -42.60
C PRO A 105 30.74 -24.89 -42.73
N PRO A 106 29.95 -25.94 -42.37
CA PRO A 106 28.49 -25.90 -42.42
C PRO A 106 27.88 -24.71 -41.67
N LEU A 107 28.49 -24.34 -40.56
CA LEU A 107 28.04 -23.21 -39.71
C LEU A 107 28.14 -21.86 -40.47
N THR A 108 29.23 -21.65 -41.28
CA THR A 108 29.42 -20.41 -42.05
C THR A 108 28.35 -20.28 -43.12
N LEU A 109 28.06 -21.38 -43.82
CA LEU A 109 27.01 -21.42 -44.83
C LEU A 109 25.63 -21.17 -44.24
N LEU A 110 25.36 -21.76 -43.07
CA LEU A 110 24.13 -21.56 -42.32
C LEU A 110 23.95 -20.09 -41.90
N ARG A 111 25.03 -19.47 -41.45
CA ARG A 111 25.03 -18.04 -41.06
C ARG A 111 24.69 -17.12 -42.25
N GLU A 112 25.36 -17.33 -43.40
CA GLU A 112 25.14 -16.53 -44.59
C GLU A 112 23.69 -16.69 -45.10
N ALA A 113 23.19 -17.90 -45.13
CA ALA A 113 21.84 -18.18 -45.62
C ALA A 113 20.73 -17.63 -44.71
N LEU A 114 20.90 -17.71 -43.38
CA LEU A 114 20.00 -17.09 -42.44
C LEU A 114 20.00 -15.56 -42.57
N GLY A 115 21.17 -14.96 -42.84
CA GLY A 115 21.29 -13.51 -43.08
C GLY A 115 20.53 -13.05 -44.31
N PHE A 116 20.39 -13.90 -45.36
CA PHE A 116 19.56 -13.63 -46.54
C PHE A 116 18.09 -14.04 -46.37
N GLY A 117 17.68 -14.54 -45.22
CA GLY A 117 16.31 -14.96 -44.94
C GLY A 117 15.87 -16.24 -45.67
N ASN A 118 16.83 -17.02 -46.16
CA ASN A 118 16.57 -18.25 -46.88
C ASN A 118 16.62 -19.44 -45.94
N THR A 119 15.46 -20.06 -45.67
CA THR A 119 15.30 -21.19 -44.73
C THR A 119 15.11 -22.53 -45.43
N ASP A 120 14.92 -22.52 -46.75
CA ASP A 120 14.67 -23.73 -47.54
C ASP A 120 15.95 -24.57 -47.68
N GLY A 121 15.89 -25.84 -47.34
CA GLY A 121 17.00 -26.80 -47.50
C GLY A 121 18.07 -26.77 -46.40
N MET A 122 18.00 -25.85 -45.43
CA MET A 122 19.05 -25.70 -44.41
C MET A 122 18.95 -26.66 -43.22
N ALA A 123 17.82 -27.34 -43.03
CA ALA A 123 17.64 -28.30 -41.96
C ALA A 123 18.67 -29.46 -41.99
N ALA A 124 19.21 -29.77 -43.19
CA ALA A 124 20.28 -30.76 -43.33
C ALA A 124 21.61 -30.24 -42.79
N LEU A 125 21.94 -28.96 -42.99
CA LEU A 125 23.14 -28.30 -42.44
C LEU A 125 23.08 -28.21 -40.92
N ALA A 126 21.93 -27.82 -40.38
CA ALA A 126 21.74 -27.74 -38.92
C ALA A 126 22.01 -29.07 -38.19
N ARG A 127 21.66 -30.20 -38.81
CA ARG A 127 21.91 -31.53 -38.25
C ARG A 127 23.42 -31.87 -38.20
N LEU A 128 24.27 -31.18 -38.96
CA LEU A 128 25.73 -31.38 -38.97
C LEU A 128 26.42 -30.50 -37.93
N CYS A 129 25.74 -29.52 -37.38
CA CYS A 129 26.27 -28.61 -36.37
C CYS A 129 25.89 -29.09 -34.95
N GLN A 130 26.76 -28.83 -33.98
CA GLN A 130 26.41 -29.06 -32.58
C GLN A 130 25.42 -28.01 -32.05
N PRO A 131 24.57 -28.34 -31.07
CA PRO A 131 23.61 -27.38 -30.49
C PRO A 131 24.29 -26.11 -29.96
N GLU A 132 25.50 -26.22 -29.40
CA GLU A 132 26.27 -25.07 -28.89
C GLU A 132 26.78 -24.19 -30.02
N GLU A 133 27.15 -24.76 -31.18
CA GLU A 133 27.56 -23.99 -32.36
C GLU A 133 26.40 -23.23 -32.98
N LEU A 134 25.23 -23.88 -33.07
CA LEU A 134 24.00 -23.22 -33.50
C LEU A 134 23.58 -22.13 -32.50
N GLY A 135 23.75 -22.38 -31.19
CA GLY A 135 23.57 -21.41 -30.14
C GLY A 135 24.47 -20.18 -30.27
N GLY A 136 25.71 -20.38 -30.77
CA GLY A 136 26.63 -19.31 -31.08
C GLY A 136 26.11 -18.34 -32.13
N LEU A 137 25.30 -18.79 -33.09
CA LEU A 137 24.64 -17.92 -34.08
C LEU A 137 23.55 -17.04 -33.45
N LEU A 138 22.95 -17.43 -32.33
CA LEU A 138 22.02 -16.57 -31.56
C LEU A 138 22.75 -15.38 -30.91
N LEU A 139 24.07 -15.43 -30.79
CA LEU A 139 24.90 -14.34 -30.29
C LEU A 139 25.49 -13.47 -31.43
N ASP A 140 25.28 -13.87 -32.68
CA ASP A 140 25.76 -13.08 -33.85
C ASP A 140 25.02 -11.73 -33.86
N PRO A 141 25.77 -10.59 -33.99
CA PRO A 141 25.16 -9.25 -33.89
C PRO A 141 24.10 -8.94 -34.91
N GLU A 142 24.16 -9.56 -36.09
CA GLU A 142 23.21 -9.36 -37.18
C GLU A 142 22.04 -10.35 -37.13
N LEU A 143 22.33 -11.62 -37.00
CA LEU A 143 21.33 -12.68 -36.97
C LEU A 143 20.43 -12.64 -35.70
N ALA A 144 21.01 -12.26 -34.57
CA ALA A 144 20.28 -12.16 -33.32
C ALA A 144 19.11 -11.14 -33.34
N LEU A 145 19.15 -10.18 -34.27
CA LEU A 145 18.08 -9.19 -34.43
C LEU A 145 16.99 -9.64 -35.41
N GLU A 146 17.26 -10.68 -36.21
CA GLU A 146 16.33 -11.19 -37.20
C GLU A 146 15.38 -12.23 -36.59
N PRO A 147 14.08 -11.93 -36.36
CA PRO A 147 13.17 -12.81 -35.62
C PRO A 147 12.98 -14.15 -36.34
N ARG A 148 12.99 -14.20 -37.67
CA ARG A 148 12.85 -15.45 -38.43
C ARG A 148 14.07 -16.35 -38.29
N ALA A 149 15.27 -15.78 -38.20
CA ALA A 149 16.50 -16.53 -37.97
C ALA A 149 16.53 -17.10 -36.55
N VAL A 150 16.15 -16.32 -35.56
CA VAL A 150 16.06 -16.73 -34.16
C VAL A 150 15.04 -17.88 -34.00
N ASP A 151 13.82 -17.72 -34.54
CA ASP A 151 12.79 -18.74 -34.51
C ASP A 151 13.27 -20.06 -35.15
N TRP A 152 13.86 -19.95 -36.33
CA TRP A 152 14.38 -21.08 -37.07
C TRP A 152 15.50 -21.82 -36.30
N LEU A 153 16.48 -21.08 -35.74
CA LEU A 153 17.58 -21.65 -34.95
C LEU A 153 17.05 -22.41 -33.71
N LEU A 154 16.13 -21.79 -32.97
CA LEU A 154 15.52 -22.42 -31.80
C LEU A 154 14.70 -23.66 -32.15
N ALA A 155 13.94 -23.63 -33.26
CA ALA A 155 13.18 -24.76 -33.77
C ALA A 155 14.07 -25.94 -34.21
N HIS A 156 15.35 -25.68 -34.62
CA HIS A 156 16.29 -26.67 -35.08
C HIS A 156 17.34 -27.08 -34.03
N GLY A 157 17.10 -26.77 -32.75
CA GLY A 157 17.87 -27.30 -31.61
C GLY A 157 19.11 -26.48 -31.23
N ALA A 158 19.17 -25.19 -31.62
CA ALA A 158 20.20 -24.29 -31.11
C ALA A 158 20.14 -24.21 -29.57
N ASP A 159 21.27 -24.29 -28.89
CA ASP A 159 21.33 -24.11 -27.44
C ASP A 159 21.11 -22.63 -27.09
N PRO A 160 19.98 -22.26 -26.43
CA PRO A 160 19.69 -20.88 -26.08
C PRO A 160 20.47 -20.38 -24.87
N TYR A 161 21.24 -21.24 -24.21
CA TYR A 161 21.99 -20.93 -22.97
C TYR A 161 23.50 -20.81 -23.21
N VAL A 162 23.95 -20.87 -24.45
CA VAL A 162 25.34 -20.60 -24.80
C VAL A 162 25.73 -19.20 -24.30
N ARG A 163 27.01 -19.04 -23.93
CA ARG A 163 27.49 -17.79 -23.34
C ARG A 163 28.52 -17.13 -24.24
N ASP A 164 28.42 -15.79 -24.37
CA ASP A 164 29.42 -14.99 -25.02
C ASP A 164 30.67 -14.73 -24.16
N ALA A 165 31.60 -13.94 -24.64
CA ALA A 165 32.82 -13.52 -23.93
C ALA A 165 32.53 -12.77 -22.61
N CYS A 166 31.34 -12.17 -22.48
CA CYS A 166 30.87 -11.47 -21.29
C CYS A 166 30.10 -12.41 -20.32
N ALA A 167 29.99 -13.69 -20.67
CA ALA A 167 29.18 -14.70 -19.99
C ALA A 167 27.65 -14.43 -20.08
N ASP A 168 27.20 -13.60 -21.02
CA ASP A 168 25.80 -13.32 -21.28
C ASP A 168 25.20 -14.40 -22.20
N THR A 169 23.95 -14.80 -21.93
CA THR A 169 23.17 -15.67 -22.82
C THR A 169 22.61 -14.86 -24.01
N PRO A 170 22.20 -15.50 -25.13
CA PRO A 170 21.58 -14.80 -26.26
C PRO A 170 20.41 -13.88 -25.84
N MET A 171 19.50 -14.38 -24.99
CA MET A 171 18.41 -13.59 -24.45
C MET A 171 18.93 -12.35 -23.70
N PHE A 172 19.93 -12.53 -22.85
CA PHE A 172 20.48 -11.46 -22.01
C PHE A 172 21.25 -10.42 -22.81
N ALA A 173 21.98 -10.82 -23.85
CA ALA A 173 22.68 -9.93 -24.78
C ALA A 173 21.69 -9.06 -25.55
N LEU A 174 20.55 -9.62 -25.99
CA LEU A 174 19.51 -8.90 -26.70
C LEU A 174 18.85 -7.81 -25.84
N LEU A 175 18.73 -8.00 -24.52
CA LEU A 175 18.18 -6.96 -23.62
C LEU A 175 18.95 -5.63 -23.71
N SER A 176 20.23 -5.66 -24.08
CA SER A 176 21.06 -4.46 -24.25
C SER A 176 20.84 -3.71 -25.58
N ARG A 177 20.11 -4.32 -26.54
CA ARG A 177 19.90 -3.75 -27.89
C ARG A 177 18.66 -2.86 -28.00
N GLY A 178 17.85 -2.77 -26.94
CA GLY A 178 16.69 -1.89 -26.89
C GLY A 178 15.61 -2.25 -27.92
N ILE A 179 15.14 -1.25 -28.66
CA ILE A 179 13.98 -1.39 -29.54
C ILE A 179 14.24 -2.35 -30.73
N ASP A 180 15.43 -2.38 -31.24
CA ASP A 180 15.79 -3.19 -32.40
C ASP A 180 15.67 -4.69 -32.12
N ALA A 181 15.85 -5.09 -30.84
CA ALA A 181 15.76 -6.46 -30.41
C ALA A 181 14.34 -6.92 -30.06
N VAL A 182 13.35 -6.03 -30.03
CA VAL A 182 11.98 -6.35 -29.58
C VAL A 182 11.38 -7.54 -30.32
N PRO A 183 11.42 -7.64 -31.68
CA PRO A 183 10.85 -8.78 -32.39
C PRO A 183 11.55 -10.10 -32.04
N ALA A 184 12.87 -10.10 -31.90
CA ALA A 184 13.66 -11.28 -31.55
C ALA A 184 13.42 -11.70 -30.09
N LEU A 185 13.34 -10.74 -29.16
CA LEU A 185 12.98 -10.98 -27.75
C LEU A 185 11.59 -11.63 -27.62
N GLN A 186 10.60 -11.18 -28.40
CA GLN A 186 9.27 -11.77 -28.41
C GLN A 186 9.30 -13.22 -28.88
N VAL A 187 10.06 -13.54 -29.92
CA VAL A 187 10.24 -14.92 -30.38
C VAL A 187 10.86 -15.78 -29.28
N MET A 188 11.94 -15.32 -28.65
CA MET A 188 12.57 -16.07 -27.56
C MET A 188 11.62 -16.31 -26.39
N LEU A 189 10.80 -15.31 -26.03
CA LEU A 189 9.78 -15.45 -24.99
C LEU A 189 8.68 -16.45 -25.40
N GLN A 190 8.28 -16.50 -26.68
CA GLN A 190 7.33 -17.50 -27.21
C GLN A 190 7.88 -18.93 -27.12
N HIS A 191 9.19 -19.12 -27.31
CA HIS A 191 9.87 -20.39 -27.08
C HIS A 191 10.07 -20.72 -25.58
N GLY A 192 9.54 -19.89 -24.67
CA GLY A 192 9.58 -20.13 -23.21
C GLY A 192 10.91 -19.85 -22.55
N LEU A 193 11.80 -19.11 -23.20
CA LEU A 193 13.09 -18.75 -22.62
C LEU A 193 12.89 -17.70 -21.51
N SER A 194 13.62 -17.88 -20.41
CA SER A 194 13.55 -16.97 -19.27
C SER A 194 14.55 -15.81 -19.43
N PRO A 195 14.11 -14.55 -19.23
CA PRO A 195 15.01 -13.39 -19.18
C PRO A 195 15.73 -13.25 -17.83
N ALA A 196 15.71 -14.29 -16.99
CA ALA A 196 16.32 -14.25 -15.66
C ALA A 196 17.84 -14.06 -15.75
N GLY A 197 18.32 -13.10 -14.98
CA GLY A 197 19.74 -12.75 -14.90
C GLY A 197 19.89 -11.38 -14.23
N ARG A 198 21.00 -11.17 -13.52
CA ARG A 198 21.24 -9.97 -12.73
C ARG A 198 21.21 -8.70 -13.60
N GLY A 199 20.29 -7.78 -13.33
CA GLY A 199 20.17 -6.51 -14.03
C GLY A 199 19.54 -6.60 -15.42
N GLY A 200 18.90 -7.72 -15.79
CA GLY A 200 18.31 -7.89 -17.12
C GLY A 200 17.26 -6.84 -17.45
N LEU A 201 16.33 -6.58 -16.53
CA LEU A 201 15.33 -5.54 -16.74
C LEU A 201 15.96 -4.15 -16.87
N ALA A 202 16.92 -3.81 -16.00
CA ALA A 202 17.60 -2.52 -16.06
C ALA A 202 18.37 -2.31 -17.37
N ARG A 203 18.97 -3.37 -17.93
CA ARG A 203 19.64 -3.33 -19.26
C ARG A 203 18.64 -2.96 -20.36
N PHE A 204 17.50 -3.62 -20.40
CA PHE A 204 16.46 -3.32 -21.39
C PHE A 204 15.95 -1.89 -21.25
N LEU A 205 15.63 -1.45 -20.03
CA LEU A 205 15.16 -0.10 -19.77
C LEU A 205 16.19 0.97 -20.12
N ALA A 206 17.47 0.73 -19.81
CA ALA A 206 18.56 1.65 -20.14
C ALA A 206 18.74 1.78 -21.65
N ALA A 207 18.67 0.68 -22.39
CA ALA A 207 18.72 0.69 -23.84
C ALA A 207 17.55 1.45 -24.47
N CYS A 208 16.33 1.27 -23.93
CA CYS A 208 15.15 2.04 -24.36
C CYS A 208 15.31 3.55 -24.04
N ALA A 209 15.90 3.90 -22.89
CA ALA A 209 16.09 5.29 -22.48
C ALA A 209 17.12 6.05 -23.34
N GLN A 210 18.10 5.36 -23.92
CA GLN A 210 19.08 5.97 -24.81
C GLN A 210 18.48 6.45 -26.14
N HIS A 211 17.38 5.87 -26.59
CA HIS A 211 16.75 6.16 -27.87
C HIS A 211 15.52 7.08 -27.74
N ASP A 212 15.30 7.65 -26.57
CA ASP A 212 14.19 8.57 -26.23
C ASP A 212 12.79 8.11 -26.71
N GLN A 213 12.57 6.79 -26.73
CA GLN A 213 11.35 6.20 -27.25
C GLN A 213 10.48 5.65 -26.14
N ALA A 214 9.51 6.45 -25.71
CA ALA A 214 8.47 6.09 -24.75
C ALA A 214 7.29 5.33 -25.40
N ALA A 215 7.53 4.43 -26.35
CA ALA A 215 6.46 3.70 -27.03
C ALA A 215 5.70 2.80 -26.05
N ARG A 216 4.36 2.87 -26.06
CA ARG A 216 3.48 2.07 -25.16
C ARG A 216 3.69 0.55 -25.29
N GLY A 217 4.03 0.08 -26.48
CA GLY A 217 4.33 -1.33 -26.73
C GLY A 217 5.57 -1.83 -25.97
N LEU A 218 6.57 -0.98 -25.74
CA LEU A 218 7.77 -1.34 -25.00
C LEU A 218 7.52 -1.46 -23.49
N GLU A 219 6.62 -0.66 -22.93
CA GLU A 219 6.20 -0.82 -21.53
C GLU A 219 5.55 -2.19 -21.30
N GLN A 220 4.72 -2.64 -22.26
CA GLN A 220 4.07 -3.94 -22.16
C GLN A 220 5.09 -5.08 -22.19
N LEU A 221 6.10 -4.98 -23.05
CA LEU A 221 7.20 -5.96 -23.11
C LEU A 221 8.01 -5.95 -21.81
N ALA A 222 8.29 -4.78 -21.24
CA ALA A 222 9.00 -4.67 -19.96
C ALA A 222 8.22 -5.34 -18.81
N LEU A 223 6.89 -5.21 -18.80
CA LEU A 223 6.02 -5.91 -17.85
C LEU A 223 6.07 -7.43 -18.07
N GLU A 224 6.02 -7.89 -19.33
CA GLU A 224 6.14 -9.31 -19.65
C GLU A 224 7.52 -9.88 -19.24
N LEU A 225 8.60 -9.13 -19.48
CA LEU A 225 9.93 -9.53 -19.00
C LEU A 225 9.99 -9.66 -17.48
N LEU A 226 9.36 -8.74 -16.75
CA LEU A 226 9.26 -8.79 -15.29
C LEU A 226 8.47 -10.02 -14.83
N GLU A 227 7.32 -10.29 -15.43
CA GLU A 227 6.47 -11.46 -15.11
C GLU A 227 7.18 -12.79 -15.39
N ARG A 228 8.05 -12.83 -16.42
CA ARG A 228 8.85 -14.01 -16.77
C ARG A 228 10.16 -14.13 -15.99
N GLY A 229 10.40 -13.26 -15.01
CA GLY A 229 11.48 -13.36 -14.03
C GLY A 229 12.74 -12.55 -14.36
N ALA A 230 12.64 -11.49 -15.19
CA ALA A 230 13.73 -10.53 -15.30
C ALA A 230 13.98 -9.84 -13.96
N ASP A 231 15.24 -9.73 -13.55
CA ASP A 231 15.64 -9.17 -12.26
C ASP A 231 15.26 -7.68 -12.13
N PRO A 232 14.36 -7.31 -11.20
CA PRO A 232 13.93 -5.94 -10.98
C PRO A 232 14.81 -5.16 -9.99
N PHE A 233 15.78 -5.84 -9.33
CA PHE A 233 16.51 -5.25 -8.19
C PHE A 233 17.86 -4.67 -8.56
N ALA A 234 18.59 -5.31 -9.46
CA ALA A 234 19.93 -4.87 -9.83
C ALA A 234 19.90 -3.70 -10.82
N ALA A 235 20.80 -2.75 -10.62
CA ALA A 235 20.98 -1.61 -11.51
C ALA A 235 21.57 -2.01 -12.88
N SER A 236 21.41 -1.13 -13.86
CA SER A 236 22.06 -1.22 -15.16
C SER A 236 23.60 -1.14 -15.04
N PRO A 237 24.37 -1.48 -16.07
CA PRO A 237 25.82 -1.29 -16.09
C PRO A 237 26.28 0.15 -15.81
N ALA A 238 25.45 1.14 -16.11
CA ALA A 238 25.69 2.55 -15.79
C ALA A 238 25.39 2.91 -14.33
N GLY A 239 24.79 2.00 -13.56
CA GLY A 239 24.42 2.22 -12.17
C GLY A 239 22.98 2.73 -11.96
N ASP A 240 22.16 2.78 -13.01
CA ASP A 240 20.79 3.27 -12.92
C ASP A 240 19.83 2.15 -12.48
N PRO A 241 19.07 2.33 -11.38
CA PRO A 241 18.05 1.37 -10.94
C PRO A 241 16.87 1.27 -11.92
N PRO A 242 16.21 0.09 -12.03
CA PRO A 242 15.04 -0.08 -12.89
C PRO A 242 13.93 0.94 -12.63
N LEU A 243 13.67 1.29 -11.37
CA LEU A 243 12.66 2.28 -11.00
C LEU A 243 12.97 3.68 -11.53
N SER A 244 14.22 4.13 -11.42
CA SER A 244 14.66 5.42 -11.97
C SER A 244 14.55 5.47 -13.49
N LEU A 245 14.91 4.38 -14.17
CA LEU A 245 14.76 4.23 -15.62
C LEU A 245 13.29 4.24 -16.04
N ALA A 246 12.42 3.53 -15.32
CA ALA A 246 10.97 3.54 -15.57
C ALA A 246 10.37 4.94 -15.39
N VAL A 247 10.85 5.70 -14.39
CA VAL A 247 10.49 7.12 -14.22
C VAL A 247 10.98 7.95 -15.40
N ARG A 248 12.23 7.78 -15.85
CA ARG A 248 12.80 8.49 -17.01
C ARG A 248 12.01 8.22 -18.29
N LEU A 249 11.57 6.99 -18.53
CA LEU A 249 10.74 6.60 -19.66
C LEU A 249 9.27 7.04 -19.54
N GLY A 250 8.79 7.28 -18.31
CA GLY A 250 7.40 7.65 -18.05
C GLY A 250 6.42 6.46 -18.04
N TRP A 251 6.92 5.27 -17.84
CA TRP A 251 6.15 4.03 -17.82
C TRP A 251 5.51 3.78 -16.46
N LEU A 252 4.33 4.34 -16.28
CA LEU A 252 3.65 4.37 -14.97
C LEU A 252 3.22 2.98 -14.49
N ARG A 253 2.76 2.11 -15.40
CA ARG A 253 2.35 0.74 -15.06
C ARG A 253 3.54 -0.09 -14.59
N LEU A 254 4.69 0.07 -15.25
CA LEU A 254 5.93 -0.59 -14.84
C LEU A 254 6.41 -0.07 -13.47
N GLN A 255 6.34 1.24 -13.22
CA GLN A 255 6.67 1.82 -11.91
C GLN A 255 5.79 1.22 -10.80
N GLN A 256 4.48 1.10 -11.06
CA GLN A 256 3.55 0.45 -10.12
C GLN A 256 3.92 -1.01 -9.86
N ALA A 257 4.24 -1.78 -10.90
CA ALA A 257 4.66 -3.17 -10.78
C ALA A 257 5.97 -3.31 -9.98
N LEU A 258 6.97 -2.47 -10.26
CA LEU A 258 8.25 -2.45 -9.53
C LEU A 258 8.05 -2.11 -8.04
N LEU A 259 7.23 -1.10 -7.73
CA LEU A 259 6.96 -0.71 -6.34
C LEU A 259 6.20 -1.79 -5.57
N THR A 260 5.29 -2.51 -6.22
CA THR A 260 4.57 -3.65 -5.60
C THR A 260 5.48 -4.86 -5.40
N THR A 261 6.47 -5.08 -6.27
CA THR A 261 7.51 -6.12 -6.11
C THR A 261 8.45 -5.81 -4.95
N GLY A 262 8.51 -4.57 -4.49
CA GLY A 262 9.30 -4.17 -3.33
C GLY A 262 10.72 -3.72 -3.65
N VAL A 263 10.95 -3.14 -4.83
CA VAL A 263 12.25 -2.53 -5.16
C VAL A 263 12.59 -1.37 -4.21
N ASP A 264 13.87 -1.09 -4.03
CA ASP A 264 14.31 0.01 -3.18
C ASP A 264 13.93 1.37 -3.80
N ARG A 265 13.03 2.09 -3.14
CA ARG A 265 12.52 3.41 -3.54
C ARG A 265 13.56 4.50 -3.41
N GLU A 266 14.54 4.30 -2.52
CA GLU A 266 15.61 5.24 -2.23
C GLU A 266 16.89 4.93 -3.00
N ALA A 267 16.87 3.91 -3.87
CA ALA A 267 17.99 3.58 -4.73
C ALA A 267 18.37 4.79 -5.60
N ARG A 268 19.68 5.04 -5.70
CA ARG A 268 20.23 6.19 -6.40
C ARG A 268 20.67 5.80 -7.81
N ASP A 269 20.43 6.68 -8.75
CA ASP A 269 20.92 6.54 -10.10
C ASP A 269 22.41 6.95 -10.21
N SER A 270 22.96 6.87 -11.40
CA SER A 270 24.36 7.24 -11.71
C SER A 270 24.69 8.70 -11.38
N HIS A 271 23.68 9.57 -11.20
CA HIS A 271 23.82 10.97 -10.80
C HIS A 271 23.58 11.18 -9.28
N GLY A 272 23.34 10.10 -8.53
CA GLY A 272 23.04 10.13 -7.11
C GLY A 272 21.63 10.63 -6.77
N MET A 273 20.71 10.65 -7.73
CA MET A 273 19.31 11.03 -7.56
C MET A 273 18.44 9.82 -7.26
N THR A 274 17.42 9.96 -6.39
CA THR A 274 16.39 8.95 -6.24
C THR A 274 15.32 9.08 -7.33
N ALA A 275 14.50 8.05 -7.49
CA ALA A 275 13.37 8.07 -8.44
C ALA A 275 12.44 9.29 -8.22
N LEU A 276 12.27 9.72 -6.95
CA LEU A 276 11.45 10.89 -6.60
C LEU A 276 12.09 12.21 -7.07
N HIS A 277 13.41 12.37 -6.96
CA HIS A 277 14.11 13.52 -7.54
C HIS A 277 13.92 13.58 -9.06
N LEU A 278 14.07 12.44 -9.70
CA LEU A 278 13.94 12.34 -11.16
C LEU A 278 12.52 12.63 -11.64
N ALA A 279 11.49 12.09 -10.94
CA ALA A 279 10.09 12.40 -11.23
C ALA A 279 9.80 13.90 -11.11
N THR A 280 10.39 14.54 -10.11
CA THR A 280 10.28 15.99 -9.88
C THR A 280 10.98 16.79 -10.98
N ALA A 281 12.25 16.47 -11.28
CA ALA A 281 13.04 17.16 -12.30
C ALA A 281 12.43 17.08 -13.70
N LEU A 282 11.83 15.93 -14.04
CA LEU A 282 11.13 15.70 -15.30
C LEU A 282 9.66 16.16 -15.28
N ALA A 283 9.21 16.78 -14.19
CA ALA A 283 7.84 17.26 -13.99
C ALA A 283 6.76 16.17 -14.24
N ARG A 284 7.03 14.94 -13.83
CA ARG A 284 6.13 13.79 -13.99
C ARG A 284 5.25 13.63 -12.75
N GLU A 285 4.18 14.41 -12.70
CA GLU A 285 3.29 14.46 -11.54
C GLU A 285 2.70 13.09 -11.15
N SER A 286 2.24 12.29 -12.13
CA SER A 286 1.68 10.96 -11.85
C SER A 286 2.71 10.01 -11.23
N ALA A 287 3.95 10.04 -11.70
CA ALA A 287 5.05 9.26 -11.14
C ALA A 287 5.41 9.73 -9.71
N LEU A 288 5.44 11.05 -9.49
CA LEU A 288 5.68 11.65 -8.19
C LEU A 288 4.61 11.21 -7.17
N LYS A 289 3.33 11.33 -7.53
CA LYS A 289 2.21 10.88 -6.67
C LYS A 289 2.30 9.41 -6.33
N LEU A 290 2.60 8.57 -7.32
CA LEU A 290 2.79 7.13 -7.13
C LEU A 290 3.93 6.81 -6.16
N LEU A 291 5.08 7.49 -6.32
CA LEU A 291 6.22 7.32 -5.43
C LEU A 291 5.92 7.76 -3.99
N VAL A 292 5.25 8.91 -3.83
CA VAL A 292 4.78 9.42 -2.52
C VAL A 292 3.80 8.41 -1.89
N GLN A 293 2.84 7.90 -2.66
CA GLN A 293 1.87 6.89 -2.20
C GLN A 293 2.56 5.61 -1.69
N HIS A 294 3.68 5.24 -2.31
CA HIS A 294 4.50 4.11 -1.87
C HIS A 294 5.52 4.47 -0.79
N GLY A 295 5.54 5.71 -0.31
CA GLY A 295 6.37 6.16 0.82
C GLY A 295 7.82 6.45 0.46
N ALA A 296 8.10 6.91 -0.78
CA ALA A 296 9.38 7.50 -1.13
C ALA A 296 9.62 8.78 -0.32
N SER A 297 10.84 8.98 0.17
CA SER A 297 11.16 10.07 1.08
C SER A 297 11.31 11.41 0.36
N PRO A 298 10.47 12.41 0.64
CA PRO A 298 10.64 13.77 0.12
C PRO A 298 11.85 14.50 0.71
N GLU A 299 12.44 13.97 1.77
CA GLU A 299 13.62 14.52 2.44
C GLU A 299 14.93 13.87 1.98
N ALA A 300 14.86 12.88 1.09
CA ALA A 300 16.07 12.28 0.52
C ALA A 300 16.93 13.35 -0.13
N ARG A 301 18.26 13.27 0.04
CA ARG A 301 19.20 14.23 -0.56
C ARG A 301 19.91 13.60 -1.75
N ALA A 302 19.94 14.26 -2.88
CA ALA A 302 20.76 13.88 -4.03
C ALA A 302 22.26 14.09 -3.77
N ALA A 303 23.11 13.76 -4.73
CA ALA A 303 24.55 13.92 -4.60
C ALA A 303 24.98 15.39 -4.40
N ASP A 304 24.24 16.35 -4.94
CA ASP A 304 24.41 17.80 -4.77
C ASP A 304 23.80 18.34 -3.47
N GLY A 305 23.20 17.48 -2.64
CA GLY A 305 22.53 17.83 -1.39
C GLY A 305 21.10 18.34 -1.53
N GLN A 306 20.56 18.49 -2.74
CA GLN A 306 19.19 18.93 -2.95
C GLN A 306 18.19 17.84 -2.54
N THR A 307 17.01 18.26 -2.07
CA THR A 307 15.86 17.38 -1.83
C THR A 307 14.90 17.46 -3.04
N PRO A 308 13.99 16.47 -3.22
CA PRO A 308 12.94 16.58 -4.24
C PRO A 308 12.14 17.89 -4.16
N LEU A 309 11.84 18.37 -2.94
CA LEU A 309 11.21 19.67 -2.72
C LEU A 309 12.08 20.82 -3.24
N GLY A 310 13.38 20.79 -2.95
CA GLY A 310 14.36 21.79 -3.47
C GLY A 310 14.40 21.81 -4.99
N VAL A 311 14.39 20.63 -5.63
CA VAL A 311 14.31 20.50 -7.09
C VAL A 311 13.02 21.11 -7.63
N ALA A 312 11.84 20.80 -7.03
CA ALA A 312 10.56 21.37 -7.46
C ALA A 312 10.55 22.91 -7.42
N LEU A 313 11.07 23.47 -6.33
CA LEU A 313 11.19 24.92 -6.17
C LEU A 313 12.17 25.57 -7.15
N SER A 314 13.30 24.91 -7.44
CA SER A 314 14.32 25.42 -8.37
C SER A 314 13.80 25.48 -9.82
N ILE A 315 12.94 24.55 -10.23
CA ILE A 315 12.30 24.56 -11.56
C ILE A 315 10.99 25.37 -11.59
N GLY A 316 10.61 26.02 -10.47
CA GLY A 316 9.43 26.87 -10.37
C GLY A 316 8.07 26.12 -10.31
N ARG A 317 8.07 24.79 -10.11
CA ARG A 317 6.87 23.94 -10.08
C ARG A 317 6.31 23.85 -8.65
N ARG A 318 5.56 24.87 -8.24
CA ARG A 318 4.91 24.93 -6.92
C ARG A 318 3.86 23.84 -6.71
N ASP A 319 3.19 23.44 -7.78
CA ASP A 319 2.24 22.33 -7.79
C ASP A 319 2.89 21.00 -7.38
N LEU A 320 4.11 20.72 -7.85
CA LEU A 320 4.87 19.55 -7.44
C LEU A 320 5.44 19.71 -6.02
N ALA A 321 5.88 20.93 -5.66
CA ALA A 321 6.39 21.22 -4.33
C ALA A 321 5.34 20.98 -3.24
N ASP A 322 4.08 21.29 -3.53
CA ASP A 322 2.96 21.00 -2.62
C ASP A 322 2.85 19.50 -2.27
N TRP A 323 3.06 18.61 -3.23
CA TRP A 323 3.04 17.16 -2.98
C TRP A 323 4.23 16.64 -2.16
N LEU A 324 5.27 17.43 -1.98
CA LEU A 324 6.53 17.04 -1.32
C LEU A 324 6.67 17.65 0.08
N ASP A 325 5.77 18.56 0.49
CA ASP A 325 5.82 19.25 1.77
C ASP A 325 4.96 18.57 2.85
N TRP A 326 5.55 17.64 3.61
CA TRP A 326 4.91 16.85 4.67
C TRP A 326 5.51 17.19 6.04
N ARG A 327 5.18 18.38 6.59
CA ARG A 327 5.84 18.92 7.79
C ARG A 327 5.15 18.54 9.09
N VAL A 328 3.83 18.67 9.18
CA VAL A 328 3.07 18.48 10.42
C VAL A 328 2.83 16.99 10.64
N TRP A 329 2.33 16.31 9.63
CA TRP A 329 2.24 14.85 9.61
C TRP A 329 3.30 14.31 8.66
N PRO A 330 4.40 13.69 9.19
CA PRO A 330 5.50 13.22 8.35
C PRO A 330 5.07 12.02 7.51
N LEU A 331 5.40 12.05 6.22
CA LEU A 331 5.11 10.94 5.31
C LEU A 331 5.77 9.64 5.80
N PRO A 332 5.00 8.55 6.01
CA PRO A 332 5.57 7.28 6.44
C PRO A 332 6.48 6.68 5.38
N ARG A 333 7.60 6.09 5.79
CA ARG A 333 8.54 5.37 4.89
C ARG A 333 8.02 3.96 4.53
N ARG A 334 6.76 3.86 4.19
CA ARG A 334 6.05 2.66 3.73
C ARG A 334 4.93 3.06 2.80
N THR A 335 4.36 2.11 2.08
CA THR A 335 3.13 2.35 1.32
C THR A 335 2.03 2.89 2.22
N LEU A 336 1.37 3.97 1.77
CA LEU A 336 0.26 4.60 2.47
C LEU A 336 -0.93 3.63 2.57
N ARG A 337 -1.70 3.78 3.65
CA ARG A 337 -2.87 2.95 3.98
C ARG A 337 -4.06 3.84 4.30
N GLU A 338 -5.25 3.27 4.29
CA GLU A 338 -6.49 3.97 4.65
C GLU A 338 -6.43 4.67 6.01
N GLY A 339 -5.82 4.01 7.01
CA GLY A 339 -5.64 4.58 8.36
C GLY A 339 -4.69 5.79 8.44
N ASP A 340 -3.97 6.13 7.39
CA ASP A 340 -3.10 7.31 7.36
C ASP A 340 -3.90 8.61 7.26
N LEU A 341 -5.09 8.56 6.64
CA LEU A 341 -5.99 9.72 6.57
C LEU A 341 -6.51 10.13 7.96
N PRO A 342 -7.06 9.22 8.79
CA PRO A 342 -7.38 9.53 10.19
C PRO A 342 -6.18 9.97 11.02
N ALA A 343 -4.99 9.42 10.77
CA ALA A 343 -3.77 9.80 11.49
C ALA A 343 -3.32 11.24 11.16
N ALA A 344 -3.37 11.64 9.90
CA ALA A 344 -3.10 13.01 9.47
C ALA A 344 -4.14 14.00 10.04
N ALA A 345 -5.42 13.60 10.06
CA ALA A 345 -6.50 14.39 10.63
C ALA A 345 -6.35 14.58 12.15
N MET A 346 -5.89 13.56 12.87
CA MET A 346 -5.59 13.63 14.30
C MET A 346 -4.42 14.58 14.60
N ALA A 347 -3.46 14.68 13.69
CA ALA A 347 -2.34 15.62 13.78
C ALA A 347 -2.75 17.07 13.41
N GLY A 348 -3.93 17.27 12.86
CA GLY A 348 -4.42 18.58 12.41
C GLY A 348 -3.78 19.09 11.12
N ASP A 349 -3.16 18.21 10.32
CA ASP A 349 -2.50 18.59 9.07
C ASP A 349 -3.51 18.64 7.91
N VAL A 350 -4.01 19.82 7.65
CA VAL A 350 -4.99 20.10 6.57
C VAL A 350 -4.42 19.72 5.20
N ASP A 351 -3.14 20.03 4.96
CA ASP A 351 -2.51 19.77 3.67
C ASP A 351 -2.26 18.28 3.45
N ALA A 352 -1.84 17.56 4.49
CA ALA A 352 -1.70 16.11 4.43
C ALA A 352 -3.05 15.43 4.15
N VAL A 353 -4.11 15.83 4.85
CA VAL A 353 -5.48 15.31 4.64
C VAL A 353 -5.95 15.57 3.21
N ARG A 354 -5.73 16.78 2.69
CA ARG A 354 -6.07 17.14 1.30
C ARG A 354 -5.33 16.24 0.31
N ARG A 355 -4.00 16.09 0.46
CA ARG A 355 -3.16 15.27 -0.43
C ARG A 355 -3.55 13.79 -0.39
N LEU A 356 -3.83 13.24 0.78
CA LEU A 356 -4.27 11.84 0.91
C LEU A 356 -5.61 11.61 0.19
N ASN A 357 -6.58 12.52 0.33
CA ASN A 357 -7.82 12.44 -0.44
C ASN A 357 -7.57 12.57 -1.95
N ASP A 358 -6.68 13.47 -2.38
CA ASP A 358 -6.34 13.67 -3.79
C ASP A 358 -5.54 12.48 -4.38
N LEU A 359 -4.88 11.65 -3.54
CA LEU A 359 -4.29 10.36 -3.91
C LEU A 359 -5.34 9.24 -4.06
N GLY A 360 -6.61 9.50 -3.71
CA GLY A 360 -7.71 8.56 -3.89
C GLY A 360 -8.11 7.77 -2.64
N PHE A 361 -7.59 8.12 -1.46
CA PHE A 361 -8.09 7.53 -0.21
C PHE A 361 -9.52 8.02 0.06
N ALA A 362 -10.41 7.10 0.44
CA ALA A 362 -11.79 7.43 0.76
C ALA A 362 -11.86 8.42 1.92
N VAL A 363 -12.73 9.43 1.82
CA VAL A 363 -12.89 10.47 2.85
C VAL A 363 -13.29 9.87 4.20
N ASP A 364 -14.06 8.78 4.19
CA ASP A 364 -14.52 8.03 5.36
C ASP A 364 -13.67 6.78 5.65
N ALA A 365 -12.44 6.73 5.13
CA ALA A 365 -11.48 5.69 5.48
C ALA A 365 -11.28 5.64 7.01
N VAL A 366 -11.22 4.42 7.55
CA VAL A 366 -11.14 4.20 9.00
C VAL A 366 -9.78 3.68 9.44
N ASP A 367 -9.41 4.01 10.66
CA ASP A 367 -8.27 3.41 11.34
C ASP A 367 -8.62 2.06 12.01
N ALA A 368 -7.66 1.48 12.73
CA ALA A 368 -7.81 0.20 13.42
C ALA A 368 -8.91 0.21 14.52
N GLN A 369 -9.33 1.38 15.02
CA GLN A 369 -10.40 1.56 15.97
C GLN A 369 -11.75 1.87 15.31
N GLY A 370 -11.82 1.86 13.97
CA GLY A 370 -13.00 2.23 13.21
C GLY A 370 -13.29 3.73 13.23
N CYS A 371 -12.30 4.57 13.57
CA CYS A 371 -12.46 6.02 13.58
C CYS A 371 -12.16 6.62 12.21
N THR A 372 -13.05 7.46 11.70
CA THR A 372 -12.82 8.26 10.49
C THR A 372 -11.91 9.44 10.76
N ALA A 373 -11.40 10.05 9.69
CA ALA A 373 -10.66 11.30 9.75
C ALA A 373 -11.47 12.42 10.41
N LEU A 374 -12.78 12.50 10.10
CA LEU A 374 -13.69 13.49 10.68
C LEU A 374 -13.81 13.31 12.20
N LEU A 375 -13.95 12.08 12.69
CA LEU A 375 -14.01 11.80 14.12
C LEU A 375 -12.70 12.18 14.84
N ARG A 376 -11.55 11.84 14.23
CA ARG A 376 -10.22 12.17 14.78
C ARG A 376 -9.98 13.68 14.83
N ALA A 377 -10.34 14.39 13.76
CA ALA A 377 -10.24 15.86 13.70
C ALA A 377 -11.15 16.53 14.72
N ALA A 378 -12.38 16.04 14.87
CA ALA A 378 -13.35 16.57 15.83
C ALA A 378 -12.87 16.39 17.28
N GLY A 379 -12.33 15.20 17.61
CA GLY A 379 -11.74 14.93 18.93
C GLY A 379 -10.44 15.70 19.17
N GLY A 380 -9.65 15.97 18.11
CA GLY A 380 -8.42 16.75 18.20
C GLY A 380 -8.60 18.27 18.26
N GLY A 381 -9.82 18.78 18.01
CA GLY A 381 -10.09 20.22 17.97
C GLY A 381 -9.62 20.92 16.70
N HIS A 382 -9.46 20.19 15.60
CA HIS A 382 -8.90 20.69 14.34
C HIS A 382 -9.99 21.18 13.38
N LEU A 383 -10.59 22.34 13.65
CA LEU A 383 -11.71 22.89 12.88
C LEU A 383 -11.43 22.96 11.37
N ALA A 384 -10.26 23.45 10.97
CA ALA A 384 -9.92 23.56 9.55
C ALA A 384 -9.89 22.19 8.81
N VAL A 385 -9.50 21.11 9.52
CA VAL A 385 -9.58 19.74 8.99
C VAL A 385 -11.02 19.27 8.91
N VAL A 386 -11.84 19.56 9.93
CA VAL A 386 -13.27 19.25 9.94
C VAL A 386 -13.97 19.91 8.75
N ASP A 387 -13.75 21.21 8.55
CA ASP A 387 -14.34 21.98 7.43
C ASP A 387 -13.93 21.37 6.08
N LEU A 388 -12.65 21.05 5.90
CA LEU A 388 -12.16 20.38 4.69
C LEU A 388 -12.85 19.04 4.44
N LEU A 389 -12.95 18.20 5.47
CA LEU A 389 -13.55 16.86 5.35
C LEU A 389 -15.05 16.94 5.06
N LEU A 390 -15.79 17.82 5.73
CA LEU A 390 -17.21 18.05 5.47
C LEU A 390 -17.44 18.60 4.05
N ALA A 391 -16.59 19.52 3.58
CA ALA A 391 -16.63 20.02 2.20
C ALA A 391 -16.33 18.92 1.16
N ARG A 392 -15.61 17.86 1.54
CA ARG A 392 -15.31 16.68 0.72
C ARG A 392 -16.39 15.59 0.84
N GLY A 393 -17.45 15.82 1.61
CA GLY A 393 -18.57 14.91 1.79
C GLY A 393 -18.34 13.80 2.81
N ALA A 394 -17.50 14.04 3.83
CA ALA A 394 -17.35 13.11 4.96
C ALA A 394 -18.67 12.91 5.69
N ASP A 395 -18.97 11.67 6.07
CA ASP A 395 -20.18 11.31 6.80
C ASP A 395 -20.09 11.72 8.29
N PRO A 396 -20.87 12.71 8.75
CA PRO A 396 -20.89 13.12 10.14
C PRO A 396 -21.57 12.10 11.08
N GLN A 397 -22.21 11.06 10.52
CA GLN A 397 -22.94 10.03 11.26
C GLN A 397 -22.06 8.83 11.62
N HIS A 398 -20.90 8.67 10.99
CA HIS A 398 -20.08 7.48 11.14
C HIS A 398 -19.67 7.24 12.60
N ALA A 399 -20.08 6.10 13.16
CA ALA A 399 -19.74 5.70 14.52
C ALA A 399 -18.50 4.79 14.52
N ALA A 400 -17.54 5.08 15.37
CA ALA A 400 -16.39 4.21 15.61
C ALA A 400 -16.80 2.87 16.27
N ALA A 401 -15.88 1.92 16.37
CA ALA A 401 -16.11 0.65 17.07
C ALA A 401 -16.55 0.81 18.55
N SER A 402 -16.19 1.91 19.19
CA SER A 402 -16.63 2.30 20.53
C SER A 402 -18.05 2.88 20.59
N GLY A 403 -18.70 3.11 19.46
CA GLY A 403 -19.96 3.84 19.33
C GLY A 403 -19.81 5.37 19.31
N ALA A 404 -18.60 5.91 19.45
CA ALA A 404 -18.39 7.35 19.40
C ALA A 404 -18.59 7.90 17.97
N THR A 405 -19.26 9.06 17.86
CA THR A 405 -19.45 9.80 16.61
C THR A 405 -18.59 11.07 16.61
N PRO A 406 -18.36 11.70 15.46
CA PRO A 406 -17.68 13.01 15.40
C PRO A 406 -18.28 14.03 16.35
N LEU A 407 -19.62 14.10 16.43
CA LEU A 407 -20.33 15.02 17.33
C LEU A 407 -20.05 14.70 18.81
N SER A 408 -20.13 13.43 19.22
CA SER A 408 -19.84 13.04 20.60
C SER A 408 -18.38 13.28 20.99
N ALA A 409 -17.46 13.12 20.06
CA ALA A 409 -16.03 13.42 20.26
C ALA A 409 -15.81 14.92 20.46
N ALA A 410 -16.41 15.77 19.62
CA ALA A 410 -16.36 17.22 19.76
C ALA A 410 -16.94 17.72 21.08
N VAL A 411 -18.06 17.15 21.53
CA VAL A 411 -18.68 17.46 22.82
C VAL A 411 -17.77 17.05 23.97
N SER A 412 -17.20 15.83 23.95
CA SER A 412 -16.30 15.32 24.99
C SER A 412 -15.07 16.21 25.17
N MET A 413 -14.57 16.77 24.05
CA MET A 413 -13.39 17.63 24.03
C MET A 413 -13.74 19.13 24.11
N ARG A 414 -15.03 19.47 24.31
CA ARG A 414 -15.54 20.85 24.50
C ARG A 414 -15.28 21.78 23.33
N GLN A 415 -15.33 21.27 22.11
CA GLN A 415 -15.03 22.01 20.87
C GLN A 415 -16.30 22.66 20.30
N VAL A 416 -16.65 23.83 20.79
CA VAL A 416 -17.94 24.53 20.50
C VAL A 416 -18.12 24.80 19.01
N GLU A 417 -17.06 25.29 18.34
CA GLU A 417 -17.07 25.64 16.91
C GLU A 417 -17.27 24.38 16.04
N ILE A 418 -16.58 23.27 16.42
CA ILE A 418 -16.69 21.99 15.71
C ILE A 418 -18.08 21.38 15.91
N VAL A 419 -18.64 21.49 17.12
CA VAL A 419 -20.03 21.07 17.37
C VAL A 419 -20.97 21.80 16.42
N SER A 420 -20.81 23.13 16.27
CA SER A 420 -21.63 23.91 15.33
C SER A 420 -21.48 23.44 13.88
N ALA A 421 -20.24 23.29 13.40
CA ALA A 421 -19.98 22.83 12.04
C ALA A 421 -20.58 21.43 11.76
N LEU A 422 -20.52 20.52 12.74
CA LEU A 422 -21.12 19.19 12.61
C LEU A 422 -22.65 19.22 12.64
N LEU A 423 -23.26 20.10 13.44
CA LEU A 423 -24.72 20.30 13.47
C LEU A 423 -25.21 20.89 12.14
N ASP A 424 -24.50 21.88 11.60
CA ASP A 424 -24.79 22.48 10.29
C ASP A 424 -24.67 21.46 9.15
N ALA A 425 -23.77 20.46 9.30
CA ALA A 425 -23.63 19.33 8.38
C ALA A 425 -24.67 18.22 8.61
N GLY A 426 -25.61 18.40 9.55
CA GLY A 426 -26.68 17.43 9.82
C GLY A 426 -26.30 16.26 10.69
N ALA A 427 -25.32 16.41 11.59
CA ALA A 427 -24.95 15.35 12.53
C ALA A 427 -26.14 14.89 13.38
N GLN A 428 -26.29 13.58 13.59
CA GLN A 428 -27.41 12.97 14.29
C GLN A 428 -27.35 13.25 15.80
N LEU A 429 -28.40 13.87 16.33
CA LEU A 429 -28.51 14.27 17.75
C LEU A 429 -28.82 13.09 18.67
N GLU A 430 -29.67 12.16 18.20
CA GLU A 430 -30.21 11.06 19.02
C GLU A 430 -29.42 9.75 18.87
N HIS A 431 -28.19 9.83 18.32
CA HIS A 431 -27.31 8.66 18.32
C HIS A 431 -27.03 8.20 19.74
N ARG A 432 -27.18 6.89 19.98
CA ARG A 432 -27.00 6.29 21.30
C ARG A 432 -25.57 5.79 21.48
N LEU A 433 -24.84 6.45 22.36
CA LEU A 433 -23.55 6.00 22.85
C LEU A 433 -23.71 4.76 23.76
N PRO A 434 -22.63 4.04 24.12
CA PRO A 434 -22.72 2.96 25.11
C PRO A 434 -23.46 3.38 26.38
N GLY A 435 -24.36 2.53 26.86
CA GLY A 435 -25.26 2.85 27.97
C GLY A 435 -26.53 3.61 27.57
N GLY A 436 -26.73 3.88 26.28
CA GLY A 436 -27.90 4.60 25.76
C GLY A 436 -27.82 6.11 25.91
N VAL A 437 -26.63 6.64 26.21
CA VAL A 437 -26.39 8.08 26.44
C VAL A 437 -26.47 8.88 25.14
N THR A 438 -27.22 9.99 25.10
CA THR A 438 -27.23 10.94 23.98
C THR A 438 -26.13 11.99 24.13
N VAL A 439 -25.83 12.71 23.02
CA VAL A 439 -24.85 13.82 23.08
C VAL A 439 -25.31 14.95 24.00
N LEU A 440 -26.64 15.18 24.15
CA LEU A 440 -27.20 16.16 25.08
C LEU A 440 -26.94 15.76 26.54
N MET A 441 -27.13 14.47 26.89
CA MET A 441 -26.77 13.95 28.20
C MET A 441 -25.29 14.08 28.50
N LEU A 442 -24.43 13.76 27.49
CA LEU A 442 -22.98 13.88 27.61
C LEU A 442 -22.57 15.32 27.89
N ALA A 443 -23.12 16.28 27.13
CA ALA A 443 -22.86 17.72 27.32
C ALA A 443 -23.32 18.20 28.71
N SER A 444 -24.50 17.70 29.18
CA SER A 444 -25.04 18.01 30.49
C SER A 444 -24.17 17.46 31.61
N ALA A 445 -23.72 16.20 31.52
CA ALA A 445 -22.81 15.56 32.46
C ALA A 445 -21.43 16.22 32.56
N LEU A 446 -20.96 16.84 31.45
CA LEU A 446 -19.72 17.60 31.41
C LEU A 446 -19.88 19.08 31.83
N GLY A 447 -21.10 19.49 32.11
CA GLY A 447 -21.43 20.85 32.54
C GLY A 447 -21.15 21.90 31.45
N LEU A 448 -21.65 21.71 30.23
CA LEU A 448 -21.35 22.54 29.05
C LEU A 448 -22.59 23.32 28.58
N PRO A 449 -23.01 24.40 29.27
CA PRO A 449 -24.26 25.12 28.96
C PRO A 449 -24.31 25.64 27.53
N ASP A 450 -23.19 26.14 26.99
CA ASP A 450 -23.14 26.67 25.62
C ASP A 450 -23.42 25.58 24.57
N ILE A 451 -22.83 24.38 24.76
CA ILE A 451 -23.05 23.24 23.89
C ILE A 451 -24.46 22.69 24.06
N VAL A 452 -24.97 22.61 25.31
CA VAL A 452 -26.35 22.21 25.60
C VAL A 452 -27.34 23.11 24.88
N ALA A 453 -27.16 24.44 24.96
CA ALA A 453 -28.01 25.41 24.26
C ALA A 453 -28.02 25.19 22.75
N ARG A 454 -26.83 24.92 22.14
CA ARG A 454 -26.73 24.66 20.69
C ARG A 454 -27.42 23.36 20.28
N LEU A 455 -27.21 22.27 21.07
CA LEU A 455 -27.86 20.97 20.82
C LEU A 455 -29.39 21.08 20.91
N LEU A 456 -29.91 21.79 21.92
CA LEU A 456 -31.36 22.05 22.08
C LEU A 456 -31.91 22.91 20.94
N THR A 457 -31.16 23.93 20.52
CA THR A 457 -31.56 24.78 19.36
C THR A 457 -31.59 23.95 18.06
N ALA A 458 -30.70 22.96 17.94
CA ALA A 458 -30.68 22.02 16.81
C ALA A 458 -31.79 20.94 16.89
N GLY A 459 -32.57 20.90 18.00
CA GLY A 459 -33.71 20.00 18.17
C GLY A 459 -33.40 18.70 18.95
N ALA A 460 -32.36 18.69 19.77
CA ALA A 460 -32.09 17.54 20.63
C ALA A 460 -33.22 17.31 21.64
N ASP A 461 -33.60 16.06 21.88
CA ASP A 461 -34.66 15.68 22.79
C ASP A 461 -34.22 15.82 24.26
N VAL A 462 -34.80 16.80 24.96
CA VAL A 462 -34.53 17.10 26.37
C VAL A 462 -35.05 15.99 27.31
N HIS A 463 -35.98 15.15 26.85
CA HIS A 463 -36.58 14.06 27.63
C HIS A 463 -35.95 12.69 27.37
N ALA A 464 -35.02 12.62 26.40
CA ALA A 464 -34.38 11.36 26.07
C ALA A 464 -33.70 10.73 27.31
N GLY A 465 -34.04 9.49 27.63
CA GLY A 465 -33.44 8.74 28.73
C GLY A 465 -32.40 7.73 28.30
N ASP A 466 -31.37 7.50 29.12
CA ASP A 466 -30.38 6.43 28.93
C ASP A 466 -30.96 5.05 29.36
N ALA A 467 -30.12 4.02 29.40
CA ALA A 467 -30.52 2.67 29.88
C ALA A 467 -31.02 2.64 31.32
N GLN A 468 -30.70 3.67 32.12
CA GLN A 468 -31.20 3.85 33.49
C GLN A 468 -32.32 4.89 33.59
N GLN A 469 -32.86 5.35 32.45
CA GLN A 469 -33.86 6.41 32.33
C GLN A 469 -33.38 7.77 32.88
N LEU A 470 -32.06 7.99 32.93
CA LEU A 470 -31.51 9.29 33.27
C LEU A 470 -31.71 10.23 32.07
N ALA A 471 -32.41 11.33 32.26
CA ALA A 471 -32.57 12.40 31.28
C ALA A 471 -31.41 13.42 31.39
N PRO A 472 -31.23 14.37 30.43
CA PRO A 472 -30.20 15.40 30.49
C PRO A 472 -30.16 16.18 31.80
N LEU A 473 -31.33 16.48 32.41
CA LEU A 473 -31.41 17.19 33.70
C LEU A 473 -30.82 16.35 34.84
N HIS A 474 -30.99 15.04 34.82
CA HIS A 474 -30.35 14.13 35.79
C HIS A 474 -28.82 14.16 35.63
N CYS A 475 -28.33 14.19 34.40
CA CYS A 475 -26.89 14.29 34.10
C CYS A 475 -26.31 15.61 34.59
N ALA A 476 -27.04 16.73 34.38
CA ALA A 476 -26.69 18.05 34.92
C ALA A 476 -26.65 18.09 36.42
N ALA A 477 -27.60 17.42 37.09
CA ALA A 477 -27.68 17.30 38.56
C ALA A 477 -26.50 16.48 39.13
N LEU A 478 -26.12 15.38 38.45
CA LEU A 478 -24.92 14.60 38.81
C LEU A 478 -23.64 15.46 38.73
N TYR A 479 -23.49 16.24 37.67
CA TYR A 479 -22.41 17.21 37.55
C TYR A 479 -22.46 18.24 38.69
N GLY A 480 -23.68 18.75 39.00
CA GLY A 480 -23.93 19.81 39.94
C GLY A 480 -23.43 19.53 41.34
N PHE A 481 -23.50 18.29 41.84
CA PHE A 481 -22.99 17.92 43.17
C PHE A 481 -21.47 18.16 43.32
N SER A 482 -20.69 17.97 42.24
CA SER A 482 -19.24 18.17 42.26
C SER A 482 -18.81 19.53 41.64
N ALA A 483 -19.77 20.33 41.18
CA ALA A 483 -19.49 21.61 40.52
C ALA A 483 -18.91 22.63 41.53
N ARG A 484 -18.02 23.50 41.01
CA ARG A 484 -17.41 24.58 41.78
C ARG A 484 -17.72 25.97 41.17
N ASP A 485 -18.30 25.99 39.98
CA ASP A 485 -18.73 27.21 39.30
C ASP A 485 -20.23 27.34 39.33
N ARG A 486 -20.71 28.21 40.22
CA ARG A 486 -22.12 28.47 40.43
C ARG A 486 -22.80 29.00 39.16
N SER A 487 -22.20 29.96 38.47
CA SER A 487 -22.79 30.60 37.30
C SER A 487 -22.97 29.61 36.14
N ARG A 488 -21.99 28.78 35.95
CA ARG A 488 -22.00 27.71 34.94
C ARG A 488 -23.07 26.66 35.23
N LEU A 489 -23.19 26.22 36.49
CA LEU A 489 -24.22 25.26 36.89
C LEU A 489 -25.64 25.82 36.74
N LEU A 490 -25.87 27.06 37.17
CA LEU A 490 -27.17 27.70 37.01
C LEU A 490 -27.54 27.88 35.55
N ALA A 491 -26.60 28.37 34.70
CA ALA A 491 -26.84 28.49 33.29
C ALA A 491 -27.21 27.16 32.62
N LEU A 492 -26.57 26.05 33.06
CA LEU A 492 -26.87 24.69 32.58
C LEU A 492 -28.31 24.27 32.97
N LEU A 493 -28.66 24.43 34.24
CA LEU A 493 -30.01 24.07 34.75
C LEU A 493 -31.08 24.93 34.07
N ASP A 494 -30.86 26.27 33.97
CA ASP A 494 -31.78 27.18 33.30
C ASP A 494 -32.02 26.81 31.85
N THR A 495 -30.92 26.47 31.12
CA THR A 495 -31.01 26.08 29.71
C THR A 495 -31.87 24.83 29.52
N LEU A 496 -31.72 23.81 30.38
CA LEU A 496 -32.50 22.59 30.30
C LEU A 496 -33.96 22.81 30.74
N LEU A 497 -34.20 23.55 31.86
CA LEU A 497 -35.53 23.80 32.36
C LEU A 497 -36.35 24.69 31.38
N LEU A 498 -35.72 25.71 30.79
CA LEU A 498 -36.36 26.53 29.76
C LEU A 498 -36.69 25.76 28.47
N ALA A 499 -35.94 24.69 28.19
CA ALA A 499 -36.22 23.78 27.07
C ALA A 499 -37.32 22.76 27.40
N GLY A 500 -37.89 22.78 28.63
CA GLY A 500 -38.98 21.93 29.05
C GLY A 500 -38.56 20.63 29.77
N ALA A 501 -37.32 20.57 30.28
CA ALA A 501 -36.93 19.41 31.13
C ALA A 501 -37.83 19.29 32.36
N GLU A 502 -38.33 18.09 32.66
CA GLU A 502 -39.19 17.86 33.81
C GLU A 502 -38.35 17.75 35.10
N PRO A 503 -38.51 18.71 36.07
CA PRO A 503 -37.64 18.78 37.25
C PRO A 503 -37.86 17.62 38.25
N ASP A 504 -39.06 17.01 38.27
CA ASP A 504 -39.41 15.86 39.12
C ASP A 504 -39.38 14.50 38.40
N GLN A 505 -38.88 14.46 37.16
CA GLN A 505 -38.77 13.19 36.44
C GLN A 505 -37.98 12.17 37.26
N ALA A 506 -38.55 10.98 37.45
CA ALA A 506 -37.89 9.89 38.17
C ALA A 506 -37.16 8.97 37.19
N ALA A 507 -35.87 8.73 37.42
CA ALA A 507 -35.07 7.72 36.74
C ALA A 507 -35.22 6.33 37.44
N ALA A 508 -34.50 5.33 36.94
CA ALA A 508 -34.47 4.01 37.55
C ALA A 508 -34.09 4.09 39.03
N GLY A 509 -34.91 3.42 39.90
CA GLY A 509 -34.77 3.50 41.35
C GLY A 509 -35.38 4.76 41.97
N ALA A 510 -36.35 5.37 41.30
CA ALA A 510 -37.07 6.58 41.75
C ALA A 510 -36.13 7.77 42.08
N VAL A 511 -34.99 7.84 41.47
CA VAL A 511 -33.99 8.92 41.67
C VAL A 511 -34.37 10.10 40.83
N THR A 512 -34.61 11.26 41.45
CA THR A 512 -34.90 12.53 40.77
C THR A 512 -33.66 13.41 40.60
N PRO A 513 -33.70 14.45 39.73
CA PRO A 513 -32.63 15.43 39.64
C PRO A 513 -32.25 16.05 41.00
N LEU A 514 -33.23 16.36 41.83
CA LEU A 514 -32.98 16.89 43.19
C LEU A 514 -32.13 15.93 44.04
N LEU A 515 -32.49 14.65 44.09
CA LEU A 515 -31.72 13.65 44.84
C LEU A 515 -30.30 13.48 44.32
N LEU A 516 -30.09 13.52 42.99
CA LEU A 516 -28.76 13.46 42.39
C LEU A 516 -27.91 14.68 42.71
N LEU A 517 -28.51 15.87 42.65
CA LEU A 517 -27.87 17.11 43.03
C LEU A 517 -27.48 17.15 44.51
N MET A 518 -28.21 16.44 45.34
CA MET A 518 -27.93 16.24 46.77
C MET A 518 -26.94 15.10 47.08
N GLY A 519 -26.37 14.48 46.03
CA GLY A 519 -25.34 13.43 46.18
C GLY A 519 -25.87 12.02 46.40
N ALA A 520 -27.09 11.67 45.94
CA ALA A 520 -27.68 10.33 46.10
C ALA A 520 -26.80 9.19 45.54
N ARG A 521 -25.96 9.47 44.52
CA ARG A 521 -24.99 8.53 43.94
C ARG A 521 -23.53 8.82 44.30
N ALA A 522 -23.27 9.85 45.12
CA ALA A 522 -21.94 10.16 45.61
C ALA A 522 -21.57 9.29 46.83
N GLU A 523 -20.29 9.00 46.94
CA GLU A 523 -19.78 8.32 48.13
C GLU A 523 -19.88 9.24 49.37
N PRO A 524 -20.25 8.71 50.53
CA PRO A 524 -20.31 9.49 51.74
C PRO A 524 -18.95 10.10 52.10
N GLY A 525 -18.86 11.43 52.18
CA GLY A 525 -17.64 12.18 52.44
C GLY A 525 -16.99 12.77 51.15
N THR A 526 -17.64 12.60 49.97
CA THR A 526 -17.26 13.33 48.77
C THR A 526 -17.40 14.83 49.03
N ALA A 527 -16.33 15.59 48.79
CA ALA A 527 -16.32 17.03 48.98
C ALA A 527 -17.17 17.73 47.90
N CYS A 528 -18.14 18.51 48.30
CA CYS A 528 -18.91 19.40 47.45
C CYS A 528 -18.80 20.86 47.95
N ASP A 529 -19.14 21.79 47.08
CA ASP A 529 -19.31 23.21 47.46
C ASP A 529 -20.76 23.46 47.84
N GLU A 530 -21.01 23.56 49.14
CA GLU A 530 -22.38 23.67 49.65
C GLU A 530 -23.11 24.92 49.10
N GLN A 531 -22.38 26.03 48.83
CA GLN A 531 -23.00 27.25 48.31
C GLN A 531 -23.41 27.07 46.84
N VAL A 532 -22.61 26.33 46.06
CA VAL A 532 -22.92 26.03 44.66
C VAL A 532 -24.12 25.07 44.60
N VAL A 533 -24.10 23.99 45.39
CA VAL A 533 -25.23 23.05 45.46
C VAL A 533 -26.48 23.74 45.97
N MET A 534 -26.38 24.61 47.00
CA MET A 534 -27.49 25.40 47.52
C MET A 534 -28.17 26.21 46.42
N ALA A 535 -27.41 26.96 45.62
CA ALA A 535 -27.98 27.78 44.56
C ALA A 535 -28.73 26.94 43.51
N ALA A 536 -28.17 25.75 43.19
CA ALA A 536 -28.80 24.81 42.25
C ALA A 536 -30.09 24.20 42.84
N VAL A 537 -30.06 23.83 44.13
CA VAL A 537 -31.26 23.38 44.85
C VAL A 537 -32.35 24.45 44.90
N GLU A 538 -31.97 25.72 45.19
CA GLU A 538 -32.88 26.84 45.14
C GLU A 538 -33.55 26.98 43.79
N ARG A 539 -32.76 26.87 42.71
CA ARG A 539 -33.27 26.93 41.34
C ARG A 539 -34.29 25.83 41.04
N LEU A 540 -34.04 24.60 41.51
CA LEU A 540 -35.02 23.50 41.38
C LEU A 540 -36.26 23.72 42.24
N LEU A 541 -36.11 24.28 43.46
CA LEU A 541 -37.26 24.61 44.34
C LEU A 541 -38.15 25.68 43.74
N ASP A 542 -37.63 26.60 42.88
CA ASP A 542 -38.42 27.56 42.15
C ASP A 542 -39.35 26.90 41.11
N GLU A 543 -39.10 25.65 40.73
CA GLU A 543 -39.95 24.83 39.85
C GLU A 543 -40.93 23.93 40.65
N ASP A 544 -41.15 24.19 41.95
CA ASP A 544 -42.06 23.46 42.86
C ASP A 544 -41.79 21.94 42.94
N VAL A 545 -40.52 21.52 42.92
CA VAL A 545 -40.11 20.09 43.01
C VAL A 545 -40.55 19.43 44.33
N SER A 546 -40.93 18.16 44.26
CA SER A 546 -41.33 17.39 45.43
C SER A 546 -40.15 17.11 46.38
N LEU A 547 -40.36 17.42 47.67
CA LEU A 547 -39.41 17.10 48.73
C LEU A 547 -39.65 15.70 49.38
N ASP A 548 -40.74 15.02 49.01
CA ASP A 548 -41.09 13.68 49.52
C ASP A 548 -40.48 12.54 48.70
N VAL A 549 -39.61 12.87 47.76
CA VAL A 549 -38.91 11.90 46.91
C VAL A 549 -37.89 11.11 47.73
N ARG A 550 -37.70 9.81 47.37
CA ARG A 550 -36.80 8.89 48.07
C ARG A 550 -36.02 8.03 47.12
N ASP A 551 -34.74 7.83 47.41
CA ASP A 551 -33.89 6.88 46.67
C ASP A 551 -34.20 5.41 47.12
N PRO A 552 -33.59 4.38 46.47
CA PRO A 552 -33.82 2.97 46.84
C PRO A 552 -33.44 2.60 48.28
N ARG A 553 -32.66 3.43 48.96
CA ARG A 553 -32.31 3.27 50.38
C ARG A 553 -33.32 3.93 51.31
N GLY A 554 -34.34 4.58 50.76
CA GLY A 554 -35.29 5.40 51.46
C GLY A 554 -34.80 6.79 51.84
N PHE A 555 -33.66 7.22 51.29
CA PHE A 555 -33.08 8.55 51.58
C PHE A 555 -33.83 9.63 50.77
N GLY A 556 -34.40 10.57 51.51
CA GLY A 556 -34.92 11.82 50.94
C GLY A 556 -33.84 12.94 50.98
N PRO A 557 -34.21 14.16 50.50
CA PRO A 557 -33.29 15.31 50.45
C PRO A 557 -32.61 15.62 51.78
N LEU A 558 -33.35 15.62 52.93
CA LEU A 558 -32.77 15.86 54.25
C LEU A 558 -31.79 14.75 54.70
N HIS A 559 -32.06 13.49 54.37
CA HIS A 559 -31.14 12.39 54.67
C HIS A 559 -29.80 12.55 53.93
N LEU A 560 -29.86 12.97 52.67
CA LEU A 560 -28.67 13.21 51.86
C LEU A 560 -27.88 14.43 52.33
N ALA A 561 -28.54 15.52 52.67
CA ALA A 561 -27.89 16.70 53.27
C ALA A 561 -27.19 16.32 54.61
N ALA A 562 -27.84 15.51 55.45
CA ALA A 562 -27.27 15.00 56.66
C ALA A 562 -26.10 14.03 56.43
N LEU A 563 -26.20 13.16 55.41
CA LEU A 563 -25.15 12.20 55.03
C LEU A 563 -23.86 12.89 54.56
N HIS A 564 -23.99 14.01 53.84
CA HIS A 564 -22.86 14.78 53.29
C HIS A 564 -22.40 15.96 54.16
N GLY A 565 -23.08 16.22 55.29
CA GLY A 565 -22.67 17.26 56.23
C GLY A 565 -22.94 18.68 55.73
N LEU A 566 -24.13 18.97 55.19
CA LEU A 566 -24.50 20.20 54.53
C LEU A 566 -25.50 21.03 55.37
N PRO A 567 -25.06 21.80 56.39
CA PRO A 567 -25.94 22.50 57.33
C PRO A 567 -26.81 23.58 56.71
N LEU A 568 -26.28 24.34 55.73
CA LEU A 568 -27.04 25.40 55.08
C LEU A 568 -28.17 24.82 54.22
N LEU A 569 -27.92 23.68 53.57
CA LEU A 569 -28.94 22.97 52.80
C LEU A 569 -30.01 22.38 53.69
N VAL A 570 -29.65 21.81 54.86
CA VAL A 570 -30.64 21.34 55.84
C VAL A 570 -31.56 22.48 56.26
N GLN A 571 -31.01 23.64 56.65
CA GLN A 571 -31.81 24.80 57.01
C GLN A 571 -32.75 25.23 55.88
N ARG A 572 -32.28 25.23 54.63
CA ARG A 572 -33.05 25.67 53.45
C ARG A 572 -34.21 24.69 53.18
N LEU A 573 -33.93 23.35 53.21
CA LEU A 573 -34.93 22.31 52.97
C LEU A 573 -36.01 22.29 54.08
N LEU A 574 -35.64 22.51 55.33
CA LEU A 574 -36.59 22.63 56.43
C LEU A 574 -37.52 23.83 56.24
N ARG A 575 -36.99 25.00 55.78
CA ARG A 575 -37.80 26.15 55.45
C ARG A 575 -38.71 25.94 54.24
N ALA A 576 -38.32 25.04 53.33
CA ALA A 576 -39.13 24.67 52.16
C ALA A 576 -40.19 23.62 52.50
N GLY A 577 -40.26 23.13 53.76
CA GLY A 577 -41.29 22.19 54.21
C GLY A 577 -40.89 20.73 54.15
N ALA A 578 -39.62 20.38 54.01
CA ALA A 578 -39.17 18.98 54.09
C ALA A 578 -39.40 18.44 55.50
N ASP A 579 -39.89 17.19 55.61
CA ASP A 579 -40.20 16.54 56.88
C ASP A 579 -38.94 16.12 57.66
N PRO A 580 -38.65 16.73 58.83
CA PRO A 580 -37.48 16.40 59.64
C PRO A 580 -37.55 15.02 60.29
N GLU A 581 -38.75 14.45 60.43
CA GLU A 581 -38.98 13.13 61.02
C GLU A 581 -39.07 12.00 60.02
N ALA A 582 -38.82 12.31 58.74
CA ALA A 582 -38.79 11.32 57.68
C ALA A 582 -37.84 10.15 58.04
N ARG A 583 -38.26 8.92 57.71
CA ARG A 583 -37.49 7.71 58.02
C ARG A 583 -36.95 7.06 56.75
N ASP A 584 -35.68 6.65 56.78
CA ASP A 584 -35.05 5.87 55.71
C ASP A 584 -35.46 4.40 55.74
N GLY A 585 -34.94 3.57 54.83
CA GLY A 585 -35.20 2.12 54.78
C GLY A 585 -34.74 1.33 56.01
N LEU A 586 -33.90 1.93 56.85
CA LEU A 586 -33.43 1.37 58.13
C LEU A 586 -34.09 2.04 59.34
N ASN A 587 -35.18 2.76 59.13
CA ASN A 587 -35.94 3.49 60.13
C ASN A 587 -35.12 4.60 60.84
N ARG A 588 -34.12 5.21 60.18
CA ARG A 588 -33.29 6.27 60.74
C ARG A 588 -33.81 7.64 60.26
N SER A 589 -33.77 8.63 61.13
CA SER A 589 -34.03 10.02 60.77
C SER A 589 -32.79 10.72 60.20
N PRO A 590 -32.96 11.84 59.47
CA PRO A 590 -31.82 12.64 59.01
C PRO A 590 -30.88 13.09 60.13
N ARG A 591 -31.47 13.46 61.32
CA ARG A 591 -30.68 13.81 62.50
C ARG A 591 -29.80 12.66 62.98
N GLU A 592 -30.35 11.43 63.05
CA GLU A 592 -29.61 10.24 63.44
C GLU A 592 -28.46 9.93 62.49
N ILE A 593 -28.66 10.14 61.19
CA ILE A 593 -27.59 9.99 60.17
C ILE A 593 -26.48 11.03 60.40
N ALA A 594 -26.84 12.31 60.65
CA ALA A 594 -25.84 13.36 60.93
C ALA A 594 -25.00 13.02 62.17
N VAL A 595 -25.64 12.52 63.26
CA VAL A 595 -24.92 12.09 64.47
C VAL A 595 -24.02 10.90 64.18
N MET A 596 -24.52 9.86 63.50
CA MET A 596 -23.72 8.69 63.10
C MET A 596 -22.49 9.04 62.25
N ARG A 597 -22.57 10.11 61.43
CA ARG A 597 -21.51 10.62 60.60
C ARG A 597 -20.57 11.60 61.32
N GLY A 598 -20.93 11.99 62.54
CA GLY A 598 -20.16 12.96 63.34
C GLY A 598 -20.39 14.43 62.92
N PHE A 599 -21.42 14.72 62.16
CA PHE A 599 -21.76 16.08 61.74
C PHE A 599 -22.67 16.76 62.78
N ILE A 600 -22.07 17.18 63.90
CA ILE A 600 -22.78 17.76 65.05
C ILE A 600 -23.53 19.04 64.69
N ASP A 601 -22.88 19.88 63.84
CA ASP A 601 -23.48 21.14 63.38
C ASP A 601 -24.75 20.90 62.57
N VAL A 602 -24.72 19.87 61.70
CA VAL A 602 -25.89 19.43 60.93
C VAL A 602 -26.99 18.88 61.81
N ALA A 603 -26.62 18.03 62.81
CA ALA A 603 -27.58 17.43 63.73
C ALA A 603 -28.30 18.51 64.60
N ALA A 604 -27.61 19.60 64.92
CA ALA A 604 -28.15 20.71 65.70
C ALA A 604 -29.22 21.51 64.92
N GLU A 605 -29.21 21.49 63.59
CA GLU A 605 -30.20 22.22 62.77
C GLU A 605 -31.62 21.58 62.82
N PHE A 606 -31.71 20.32 63.22
CA PHE A 606 -32.99 19.62 63.39
C PHE A 606 -33.71 19.93 64.73
N GLU A 607 -33.04 20.68 65.63
CA GLU A 607 -33.66 21.03 66.94
C GLU A 607 -34.50 22.30 66.83
N PRO A 608 -35.58 22.42 67.64
CA PRO A 608 -36.37 23.63 67.61
C PRO A 608 -35.57 24.86 68.02
N ARG A 609 -35.64 25.91 67.25
CA ARG A 609 -34.91 27.16 67.55
C ARG A 609 -35.52 27.91 68.72
N VAL A 610 -34.73 28.09 69.78
CA VAL A 610 -35.10 28.95 70.92
C VAL A 610 -34.36 30.28 70.78
N PRO A 611 -35.03 31.42 70.81
CA PRO A 611 -34.36 32.72 70.68
C PRO A 611 -33.24 32.90 71.71
N GLY A 612 -32.09 33.31 71.25
CA GLY A 612 -30.91 33.64 72.10
C GLY A 612 -29.94 32.51 72.42
N VAL A 613 -30.19 31.28 71.94
CA VAL A 613 -29.25 30.12 72.12
C VAL A 613 -28.89 29.57 70.77
N SER A 614 -27.56 29.44 70.50
CA SER A 614 -27.12 28.80 69.25
C SER A 614 -27.51 27.32 69.21
N SER A 615 -27.82 26.79 68.02
CA SER A 615 -28.19 25.38 67.78
C SER A 615 -27.12 24.44 68.32
N MET A 616 -25.83 24.76 68.11
CA MET A 616 -24.70 24.00 68.62
C MET A 616 -24.65 23.94 70.16
N ALA A 617 -24.84 25.08 70.81
CA ALA A 617 -24.84 25.12 72.31
C ALA A 617 -25.95 24.30 72.89
N ARG A 618 -27.13 24.21 72.25
CA ARG A 618 -28.27 23.42 72.62
C ARG A 618 -28.02 21.93 72.43
N PHE A 619 -27.53 21.55 71.21
CA PHE A 619 -27.19 20.16 70.95
C PHE A 619 -26.17 19.59 71.97
N LEU A 620 -25.12 20.34 72.30
CA LEU A 620 -24.12 19.94 73.29
C LEU A 620 -24.72 19.79 74.71
N ARG A 621 -25.71 20.61 75.04
CA ARG A 621 -26.37 20.51 76.37
C ARG A 621 -27.27 19.28 76.43
N ASP A 622 -28.01 18.96 75.38
CA ASP A 622 -29.06 17.89 75.40
C ASP A 622 -28.48 16.52 75.07
N ASN A 623 -27.26 16.38 74.58
CA ASN A 623 -26.55 15.15 74.23
C ASN A 623 -25.15 14.99 74.93
N GLY A 624 -24.85 15.81 75.96
CA GLY A 624 -23.62 15.78 76.76
C GLY A 624 -23.78 15.04 78.11
#